data_64063686f6a3ccc57b9fcdc8a32fb7f7
#
_entry.id   64063686f6a3ccc57b9fcdc8a32fb7f7
#
_cell.length_a   1.000
_cell.length_b   1.000
_cell.length_c   1.000
_cell.angle_alpha   90.00
_cell.angle_beta   90.00
_cell.angle_gamma   90.00
#
_symmetry.space_group_name_H-M   'P 1'
#
loop_
_entity.id
_entity.type
_entity.pdbx_description
1 polymer ?
#
loop_
_entity_poly.entity_id
_entity_poly.type
_entity_poly.pdbx_seq_one_letter_code
_entity_poly.pdbx_strand_id
1 'polypeptide(L)'
;MLVRGDARSRLRNFLSQPRVASRLLAPPGDPVLRLIPVGPVHRTYGRRTLLVGDAAGLTKPVTGGGIFYSLLSAGLAAETLVEALAADDFGAKRLSRYEARWRQRLGREIRTGGWFRHLLATLTDRDLDAFVRALASDDVRAVIDSTARFNWHRDVILALVSQTGIKSLLLRSLFR
;
A
#
# COMPACT_ATOMS: atom_id res chain seq x y z
N MET A 1 -1.73 -6.06 6.73
CA MET A 1 -1.74 -7.44 7.21
C MET A 1 -0.38 -7.73 7.82
N LEU A 2 -0.28 -7.76 9.12
CA LEU A 2 0.79 -8.51 9.76
C LEU A 2 0.48 -9.97 9.42
N VAL A 3 1.25 -10.57 8.53
CA VAL A 3 1.16 -12.00 8.28
C VAL A 3 1.51 -12.66 9.61
N ARG A 4 0.51 -13.14 10.35
CA ARG A 4 0.74 -13.99 11.50
C ARG A 4 1.38 -15.27 10.95
N GLY A 5 2.66 -15.47 11.23
CA GLY A 5 3.42 -16.63 10.78
C GLY A 5 4.78 -16.25 10.19
N ASP A 6 5.67 -17.23 10.13
CA ASP A 6 7.00 -17.08 9.56
C ASP A 6 6.91 -16.94 8.03
N ALA A 7 7.25 -15.76 7.52
CA ALA A 7 7.25 -15.49 6.08
C ALA A 7 8.23 -16.40 5.31
N ARG A 8 9.32 -16.85 5.94
CA ARG A 8 10.27 -17.80 5.33
C ARG A 8 9.60 -19.15 5.09
N SER A 9 8.91 -19.68 6.09
CA SER A 9 8.17 -20.95 5.98
C SER A 9 7.08 -20.86 4.90
N ARG A 10 6.36 -19.75 4.82
CA ARG A 10 5.36 -19.55 3.75
C ARG A 10 5.98 -19.54 2.37
N LEU A 11 7.11 -18.85 2.19
CA LEU A 11 7.82 -18.84 0.92
C LEU A 11 8.35 -20.24 0.56
N ARG A 12 8.95 -20.96 1.52
CA ARG A 12 9.40 -22.34 1.29
C ARG A 12 8.24 -23.26 0.89
N ASN A 13 7.11 -23.18 1.59
CA ASN A 13 5.90 -23.94 1.26
C ASN A 13 5.35 -23.60 -0.14
N PHE A 14 5.39 -22.33 -0.52
CA PHE A 14 5.00 -21.91 -1.87
C PHE A 14 5.95 -22.51 -2.93
N LEU A 15 7.27 -22.41 -2.71
CA LEU A 15 8.28 -22.91 -3.63
C LEU A 15 8.29 -24.44 -3.74
N SER A 16 7.82 -25.17 -2.70
CA SER A 16 7.71 -26.62 -2.72
C SER A 16 6.46 -27.16 -3.42
N GLN A 17 5.50 -26.29 -3.78
CA GLN A 17 4.32 -26.73 -4.52
C GLN A 17 4.71 -27.32 -5.88
N PRO A 18 4.17 -28.49 -6.31
CA PRO A 18 4.60 -29.15 -7.55
C PRO A 18 4.58 -28.27 -8.80
N ARG A 19 3.56 -27.39 -8.91
CA ARG A 19 3.42 -26.45 -10.04
C ARG A 19 4.48 -25.35 -10.04
N VAL A 20 5.05 -25.01 -8.89
CA VAL A 20 6.10 -23.99 -8.74
C VAL A 20 7.45 -24.65 -8.84
N ALA A 21 7.67 -25.74 -8.09
CA ALA A 21 8.93 -26.49 -8.06
C ALA A 21 9.36 -26.96 -9.44
N SER A 22 8.42 -27.42 -10.28
CA SER A 22 8.71 -27.86 -11.66
C SER A 22 9.17 -26.72 -12.59
N ARG A 23 9.07 -25.47 -12.19
CA ARG A 23 9.52 -24.30 -12.98
C ARG A 23 10.78 -23.65 -12.45
N LEU A 24 11.34 -24.17 -11.36
CA LEU A 24 12.59 -23.68 -10.82
C LEU A 24 13.76 -24.29 -11.61
N LEU A 25 14.67 -23.44 -12.06
CA LEU A 25 15.89 -23.86 -12.77
C LEU A 25 16.95 -24.42 -11.83
N ALA A 26 16.88 -24.07 -10.56
CA ALA A 26 17.79 -24.54 -9.50
C ALA A 26 17.06 -24.55 -8.15
N PRO A 27 17.56 -25.32 -7.15
CA PRO A 27 17.03 -25.26 -5.81
C PRO A 27 17.05 -23.82 -5.26
N PRO A 28 15.97 -23.35 -4.64
CA PRO A 28 15.93 -22.00 -4.10
C PRO A 28 16.91 -21.87 -2.91
N GLY A 29 17.70 -20.79 -2.91
CA GLY A 29 18.53 -20.42 -1.77
C GLY A 29 17.71 -19.99 -0.55
N ASP A 30 18.40 -19.64 0.54
CA ASP A 30 17.72 -19.16 1.74
C ASP A 30 17.03 -17.81 1.50
N PRO A 31 15.74 -17.68 1.90
CA PRO A 31 14.99 -16.45 1.71
C PRO A 31 15.57 -15.26 2.48
N VAL A 32 15.75 -14.16 1.79
CA VAL A 32 16.10 -12.86 2.39
C VAL A 32 14.82 -12.08 2.64
N LEU A 33 14.53 -11.76 3.89
CA LEU A 33 13.37 -10.98 4.28
C LEU A 33 13.66 -9.48 4.25
N ARG A 34 12.69 -8.70 3.76
CA ARG A 34 12.68 -7.25 3.83
C ARG A 34 11.32 -6.77 4.33
N LEU A 35 11.32 -5.72 5.14
CA LEU A 35 10.10 -5.07 5.60
C LEU A 35 9.62 -4.10 4.53
N ILE A 36 8.33 -4.20 4.20
CA ILE A 36 7.64 -3.19 3.39
C ILE A 36 6.75 -2.40 4.35
N PRO A 37 6.98 -1.10 4.54
CA PRO A 37 6.13 -0.29 5.39
C PRO A 37 4.73 -0.21 4.77
N VAL A 38 3.69 -0.26 5.60
CA VAL A 38 2.28 -0.21 5.14
C VAL A 38 1.58 1.09 5.51
N GLY A 39 2.32 2.04 6.03
CA GLY A 39 1.81 3.36 6.39
C GLY A 39 2.92 4.30 6.84
N PRO A 40 2.66 5.62 6.86
CA PRO A 40 3.65 6.62 7.17
C PRO A 40 4.12 6.53 8.62
N VAL A 41 5.39 6.86 8.84
CA VAL A 41 5.92 7.11 10.18
C VAL A 41 5.23 8.33 10.80
N HIS A 42 5.27 8.45 12.12
CA HIS A 42 4.59 9.51 12.86
C HIS A 42 4.98 10.92 12.37
N ARG A 43 6.26 11.13 12.04
CA ARG A 43 6.79 12.41 11.54
C ARG A 43 7.88 12.17 10.50
N THR A 44 7.75 12.78 9.33
CA THR A 44 8.64 12.60 8.18
C THR A 44 9.68 13.70 8.02
N TYR A 45 9.79 14.59 8.99
CA TYR A 45 10.73 15.72 9.01
C TYR A 45 11.37 15.94 10.38
N GLY A 46 12.50 16.58 10.41
CA GLY A 46 13.18 17.03 11.62
C GLY A 46 14.05 18.27 11.31
N ARG A 47 14.83 18.72 12.28
CA ARG A 47 15.85 19.74 12.01
C ARG A 47 16.88 19.14 11.05
N ARG A 48 17.07 19.78 9.88
CA ARG A 48 18.00 19.34 8.82
C ARG A 48 17.76 17.92 8.29
N THR A 49 16.54 17.39 8.43
CA THR A 49 16.23 16.01 8.06
C THR A 49 14.86 15.92 7.41
N LEU A 50 14.77 15.18 6.29
CA LEU A 50 13.53 14.74 5.67
C LEU A 50 13.61 13.22 5.43
N LEU A 51 12.52 12.51 5.67
CA LEU A 51 12.35 11.10 5.30
C LEU A 51 11.47 11.02 4.05
N VAL A 52 11.90 10.24 3.05
CA VAL A 52 11.20 10.08 1.77
C VAL A 52 10.97 8.61 1.46
N GLY A 53 9.99 8.30 0.61
CA GLY A 53 9.71 6.94 0.16
C GLY A 53 9.52 5.96 1.30
N ASP A 54 10.12 4.79 1.21
CA ASP A 54 9.98 3.70 2.18
C ASP A 54 10.46 4.10 3.57
N ALA A 55 11.51 4.94 3.68
CA ALA A 55 11.97 5.46 4.98
C ALA A 55 10.91 6.32 5.68
N ALA A 56 10.04 6.96 4.92
CA ALA A 56 8.88 7.71 5.42
C ALA A 56 7.62 6.84 5.56
N GLY A 57 7.66 5.59 5.14
CA GLY A 57 6.50 4.70 5.07
C GLY A 57 5.51 5.08 3.96
N LEU A 58 5.98 5.79 2.93
CA LEU A 58 5.15 6.23 1.80
C LEU A 58 5.11 5.16 0.71
N THR A 59 4.35 4.12 0.95
CA THR A 59 4.06 3.03 0.01
C THR A 59 2.56 2.92 -0.23
N LYS A 60 2.18 2.19 -1.28
CA LYS A 60 0.77 1.83 -1.54
C LYS A 60 0.36 0.72 -0.54
N PRO A 61 -0.54 0.96 0.41
CA PRO A 61 -0.79 -0.02 1.47
C PRO A 61 -1.36 -1.35 0.97
N VAL A 62 -2.07 -1.36 -0.15
CA VAL A 62 -2.71 -2.56 -0.70
C VAL A 62 -1.70 -3.43 -1.45
N THR A 63 -0.86 -2.83 -2.29
CA THR A 63 0.04 -3.56 -3.20
C THR A 63 1.48 -3.63 -2.72
N GLY A 64 1.89 -2.81 -1.74
CA GLY A 64 3.27 -2.68 -1.29
C GLY A 64 4.18 -1.92 -2.27
N GLY A 65 3.64 -1.41 -3.37
CA GLY A 65 4.43 -0.67 -4.37
C GLY A 65 4.88 0.70 -3.86
N GLY A 66 6.20 0.94 -3.81
CA GLY A 66 6.79 2.18 -3.27
C GLY A 66 7.34 3.15 -4.32
N ILE A 67 7.76 2.68 -5.50
CA ILE A 67 8.54 3.46 -6.48
C ILE A 67 7.87 4.81 -6.82
N PHE A 68 6.60 4.80 -7.21
CA PHE A 68 5.89 6.02 -7.58
C PHE A 68 5.76 7.01 -6.41
N TYR A 69 5.41 6.52 -5.21
CA TYR A 69 5.28 7.38 -4.04
C TYR A 69 6.64 7.89 -3.56
N SER A 70 7.71 7.10 -3.73
CA SER A 70 9.08 7.54 -3.45
C SER A 70 9.51 8.68 -4.36
N LEU A 71 9.30 8.56 -5.67
CA LEU A 71 9.62 9.61 -6.64
C LEU A 71 8.81 10.88 -6.38
N LEU A 72 7.50 10.75 -6.12
CA LEU A 72 6.64 11.88 -5.83
C LEU A 72 7.07 12.59 -4.53
N SER A 73 7.33 11.83 -3.47
CA SER A 73 7.76 12.40 -2.19
C SER A 73 9.17 13.02 -2.29
N ALA A 74 10.06 12.47 -3.10
CA ALA A 74 11.38 13.06 -3.36
C ALA A 74 11.26 14.39 -4.07
N GLY A 75 10.36 14.53 -5.07
CA GLY A 75 10.08 15.82 -5.72
C GLY A 75 9.61 16.88 -4.72
N LEU A 76 8.62 16.54 -3.87
CA LEU A 76 8.11 17.44 -2.83
C LEU A 76 9.16 17.80 -1.77
N ALA A 77 10.05 16.86 -1.46
CA ALA A 77 11.19 17.12 -0.58
C ALA A 77 12.18 18.08 -1.22
N ALA A 78 12.50 17.90 -2.49
CA ALA A 78 13.40 18.78 -3.24
C ALA A 78 12.86 20.21 -3.30
N GLU A 79 11.57 20.41 -3.63
CA GLU A 79 10.93 21.74 -3.58
C GLU A 79 11.07 22.40 -2.20
N THR A 80 10.83 21.63 -1.14
CA THR A 80 10.94 22.14 0.24
C THR A 80 12.39 22.49 0.60
N LEU A 81 13.36 21.71 0.12
CA LEU A 81 14.79 22.00 0.35
C LEU A 81 15.27 23.23 -0.41
N VAL A 82 14.81 23.43 -1.65
CA VAL A 82 15.11 24.66 -2.42
C VAL A 82 14.63 25.90 -1.68
N GLU A 83 13.39 25.86 -1.14
CA GLU A 83 12.87 26.97 -0.32
C GLU A 83 13.65 27.16 1.00
N ALA A 84 14.08 26.07 1.61
CA ALA A 84 14.88 26.12 2.85
C ALA A 84 16.28 26.71 2.60
N LEU A 85 16.91 26.32 1.49
CA LEU A 85 18.21 26.87 1.04
C LEU A 85 18.11 28.36 0.75
N ALA A 86 17.09 28.80 -0.01
CA ALA A 86 16.89 30.20 -0.35
C ALA A 86 16.65 31.09 0.90
N ALA A 87 16.10 30.51 1.97
CA ALA A 87 15.83 31.23 3.21
C ALA A 87 16.89 31.02 4.30
N ASP A 88 17.93 30.25 4.01
CA ASP A 88 18.94 29.76 4.98
C ASP A 88 18.29 29.21 6.29
N ASP A 89 17.13 28.55 6.16
CA ASP A 89 16.34 28.02 7.29
C ASP A 89 16.05 26.52 7.12
N PHE A 90 16.78 25.70 7.86
CA PHE A 90 16.62 24.25 7.92
C PHE A 90 15.95 23.79 9.22
N GLY A 91 15.23 24.68 9.89
CA GLY A 91 14.48 24.39 11.10
C GLY A 91 13.31 23.41 10.85
N ALA A 92 12.93 22.67 11.89
CA ALA A 92 11.84 21.70 11.78
C ALA A 92 10.51 22.35 11.33
N LYS A 93 10.24 23.61 11.74
CA LYS A 93 9.05 24.36 11.31
C LYS A 93 9.03 24.60 9.80
N ARG A 94 10.17 24.94 9.20
CA ARG A 94 10.30 25.11 7.76
C ARG A 94 10.11 23.77 7.05
N LEU A 95 10.83 22.74 7.49
CA LEU A 95 10.82 21.43 6.87
C LEU A 95 9.50 20.65 7.06
N SER A 96 8.64 21.05 8.01
CA SER A 96 7.29 20.50 8.16
C SER A 96 6.40 20.73 6.94
N ARG A 97 6.72 21.71 6.09
CA ARG A 97 5.99 21.95 4.82
C ARG A 97 6.04 20.74 3.89
N TYR A 98 7.14 19.99 3.88
CA TYR A 98 7.24 18.74 3.15
C TYR A 98 6.15 17.75 3.58
N GLU A 99 5.98 17.57 4.91
CA GLU A 99 4.93 16.68 5.41
C GLU A 99 3.54 17.16 5.04
N ALA A 100 3.25 18.44 5.11
CA ALA A 100 1.97 19.01 4.69
C ALA A 100 1.71 18.75 3.20
N ARG A 101 2.71 18.91 2.32
CA ARG A 101 2.62 18.68 0.88
C ARG A 101 2.32 17.22 0.54
N TRP A 102 3.09 16.27 1.08
CA TRP A 102 2.82 14.87 0.77
C TRP A 102 1.50 14.39 1.40
N ARG A 103 1.12 14.88 2.59
CA ARG A 103 -0.19 14.57 3.18
C ARG A 103 -1.35 15.08 2.32
N GLN A 104 -1.22 16.26 1.75
CA GLN A 104 -2.20 16.81 0.81
C GLN A 104 -2.31 15.93 -0.45
N ARG A 105 -1.20 15.47 -0.99
CA ARG A 105 -1.14 14.71 -2.25
C ARG A 105 -1.48 13.24 -2.09
N LEU A 106 -0.91 12.57 -1.09
CA LEU A 106 -0.98 11.12 -0.88
C LEU A 106 -1.86 10.70 0.30
N GLY A 107 -2.16 11.62 1.21
CA GLY A 107 -2.78 11.26 2.48
C GLY A 107 -4.13 10.56 2.35
N ARG A 108 -4.95 10.94 1.37
CA ARG A 108 -6.24 10.27 1.10
C ARG A 108 -6.03 8.86 0.55
N GLU A 109 -5.10 8.69 -0.38
CA GLU A 109 -4.73 7.40 -0.98
C GLU A 109 -4.26 6.41 0.09
N ILE A 110 -3.31 6.85 0.91
CA ILE A 110 -2.71 6.02 1.96
C ILE A 110 -3.77 5.63 3.01
N ARG A 111 -4.61 6.57 3.44
CA ARG A 111 -5.68 6.26 4.41
C ARG A 111 -6.70 5.28 3.87
N THR A 112 -7.20 5.51 2.64
CA THR A 112 -8.18 4.60 2.02
C THR A 112 -7.56 3.23 1.77
N GLY A 113 -6.35 3.17 1.24
CA GLY A 113 -5.65 1.90 1.01
C GLY A 113 -5.35 1.15 2.31
N GLY A 114 -4.93 1.86 3.37
CA GLY A 114 -4.70 1.27 4.70
C GLY A 114 -5.98 0.71 5.32
N TRP A 115 -7.07 1.46 5.26
CA TRP A 115 -8.38 1.00 5.69
C TRP A 115 -8.82 -0.25 4.92
N PHE A 116 -8.74 -0.22 3.60
CA PHE A 116 -9.14 -1.36 2.77
C PHE A 116 -8.28 -2.60 3.02
N ARG A 117 -6.96 -2.42 3.18
CA ARG A 117 -6.05 -3.50 3.59
C ARG A 117 -6.47 -4.12 4.93
N HIS A 118 -6.81 -3.28 5.91
CA HIS A 118 -7.27 -3.75 7.22
C HIS A 118 -8.57 -4.56 7.08
N LEU A 119 -9.51 -4.06 6.29
CA LEU A 119 -10.77 -4.74 5.98
C LEU A 119 -10.53 -6.10 5.33
N LEU A 120 -9.68 -6.18 4.30
CA LEU A 120 -9.34 -7.46 3.66
C LEU A 120 -8.68 -8.45 4.65
N ALA A 121 -7.97 -7.95 5.66
CA ALA A 121 -7.33 -8.80 6.66
C ALA A 121 -8.31 -9.44 7.65
N THR A 122 -9.57 -9.00 7.71
CA THR A 122 -10.64 -9.61 8.53
C THR A 122 -11.38 -10.73 7.79
N LEU A 123 -11.19 -10.85 6.47
CA LEU A 123 -11.87 -11.85 5.66
C LEU A 123 -11.30 -13.25 5.90
N THR A 124 -12.19 -14.25 5.96
CA THR A 124 -11.82 -15.67 5.90
C THR A 124 -11.48 -16.08 4.47
N ASP A 125 -10.86 -17.24 4.27
CA ASP A 125 -10.57 -17.78 2.94
C ASP A 125 -11.85 -17.91 2.10
N ARG A 126 -12.98 -18.32 2.72
CA ARG A 126 -14.28 -18.38 2.05
C ARG A 126 -14.79 -17.01 1.59
N ASP A 127 -14.59 -15.99 2.43
CA ASP A 127 -14.96 -14.61 2.09
C ASP A 127 -14.05 -14.07 0.97
N LEU A 128 -12.75 -14.39 0.99
CA LEU A 128 -11.79 -14.04 -0.07
C LEU A 128 -12.17 -14.69 -1.40
N ASP A 129 -12.56 -15.99 -1.39
CA ASP A 129 -13.05 -16.67 -2.59
C ASP A 129 -14.32 -16.01 -3.15
N ALA A 130 -15.25 -15.63 -2.27
CA ALA A 130 -16.46 -14.91 -2.67
C ALA A 130 -16.14 -13.52 -3.23
N PHE A 131 -15.17 -12.82 -2.62
CA PHE A 131 -14.69 -11.51 -3.08
C PHE A 131 -14.06 -11.62 -4.48
N VAL A 132 -13.19 -12.60 -4.69
CA VAL A 132 -12.55 -12.84 -6.01
C VAL A 132 -13.61 -13.19 -7.07
N ARG A 133 -14.61 -14.03 -6.74
CA ARG A 133 -15.71 -14.30 -7.66
C ARG A 133 -16.53 -13.03 -8.00
N ALA A 134 -16.77 -12.18 -7.01
CA ALA A 134 -17.48 -10.92 -7.25
C ALA A 134 -16.68 -10.00 -8.19
N LEU A 135 -15.35 -9.95 -8.06
CA LEU A 135 -14.49 -9.17 -8.97
C LEU A 135 -14.55 -9.67 -10.44
N ALA A 136 -14.90 -10.93 -10.65
CA ALA A 136 -15.01 -11.52 -11.98
C ALA A 136 -16.36 -11.26 -12.67
N SER A 137 -17.36 -10.67 -11.99
CA SER A 137 -18.64 -10.30 -12.62
C SER A 137 -18.47 -9.12 -13.58
N ASP A 138 -19.27 -9.09 -14.65
CA ASP A 138 -19.15 -8.07 -15.69
C ASP A 138 -19.41 -6.65 -15.16
N ASP A 139 -20.38 -6.49 -14.26
CA ASP A 139 -20.69 -5.21 -13.63
C ASP A 139 -19.50 -4.66 -12.82
N VAL A 140 -18.84 -5.52 -12.04
CA VAL A 140 -17.68 -5.11 -11.25
C VAL A 140 -16.46 -4.86 -12.12
N ARG A 141 -16.27 -5.64 -13.19
CA ARG A 141 -15.21 -5.41 -14.18
C ARG A 141 -15.36 -4.07 -14.85
N ALA A 142 -16.58 -3.69 -15.29
CA ALA A 142 -16.84 -2.37 -15.87
C ALA A 142 -16.51 -1.22 -14.89
N VAL A 143 -16.80 -1.40 -13.60
CA VAL A 143 -16.40 -0.44 -12.56
C VAL A 143 -14.88 -0.35 -12.42
N ILE A 144 -14.18 -1.47 -12.43
CA ILE A 144 -12.71 -1.51 -12.37
C ILE A 144 -12.14 -0.77 -13.59
N ASP A 145 -12.59 -1.11 -14.79
CA ASP A 145 -12.08 -0.55 -16.05
C ASP A 145 -12.26 0.97 -16.10
N SER A 146 -13.37 1.48 -15.56
CA SER A 146 -13.65 2.93 -15.53
C SER A 146 -12.92 3.70 -14.44
N THR A 147 -12.57 3.05 -13.30
CA THR A 147 -12.06 3.75 -12.13
C THR A 147 -10.61 3.40 -11.77
N ALA A 148 -10.09 2.25 -12.23
CA ALA A 148 -8.76 1.80 -11.89
C ALA A 148 -7.68 2.67 -12.55
N ARG A 149 -6.72 3.10 -11.73
CA ARG A 149 -5.52 3.81 -12.17
C ARG A 149 -4.30 3.19 -11.50
N PHE A 150 -3.28 2.92 -12.28
CA PHE A 150 -2.10 2.17 -11.85
C PHE A 150 -1.47 2.70 -10.55
N ASN A 151 -1.43 4.00 -10.35
CA ASN A 151 -0.81 4.62 -9.18
C ASN A 151 -1.78 5.16 -8.13
N TRP A 152 -3.09 5.19 -8.42
CA TRP A 152 -4.12 5.80 -7.60
C TRP A 152 -5.24 4.80 -7.37
N HIS A 153 -5.32 4.23 -6.17
CA HIS A 153 -6.23 3.12 -5.87
C HIS A 153 -7.50 3.55 -5.12
N ARG A 154 -7.52 4.78 -4.61
CA ARG A 154 -8.64 5.26 -3.79
C ARG A 154 -9.99 5.14 -4.50
N ASP A 155 -10.06 5.61 -5.73
CA ASP A 155 -11.34 5.70 -6.45
C ASP A 155 -11.87 4.31 -6.80
N VAL A 156 -11.02 3.39 -7.28
CA VAL A 156 -11.42 2.01 -7.52
C VAL A 156 -11.80 1.28 -6.22
N ILE A 157 -11.10 1.52 -5.11
CA ILE A 157 -11.45 0.94 -3.80
C ILE A 157 -12.84 1.39 -3.37
N LEU A 158 -13.12 2.69 -3.42
CA LEU A 158 -14.42 3.23 -3.02
C LEU A 158 -15.54 2.74 -3.94
N ALA A 159 -15.29 2.69 -5.24
CA ALA A 159 -16.25 2.16 -6.21
C ALA A 159 -16.54 0.66 -5.98
N LEU A 160 -15.51 -0.16 -5.72
CA LEU A 160 -15.68 -1.58 -5.40
C LEU A 160 -16.49 -1.81 -4.13
N VAL A 161 -16.16 -1.09 -3.05
CA VAL A 161 -16.86 -1.24 -1.76
C VAL A 161 -18.31 -0.78 -1.83
N SER A 162 -18.66 0.11 -2.77
CA SER A 162 -20.05 0.55 -3.00
C SER A 162 -20.91 -0.49 -3.72
N GLN A 163 -20.31 -1.49 -4.42
CA GLN A 163 -21.05 -2.55 -5.10
C GLN A 163 -21.82 -3.43 -4.11
N THR A 164 -23.10 -3.65 -4.35
CA THR A 164 -24.02 -4.32 -3.39
C THR A 164 -23.50 -5.70 -2.93
N GLY A 165 -23.00 -6.52 -3.85
CA GLY A 165 -22.45 -7.84 -3.54
C GLY A 165 -21.21 -7.78 -2.64
N ILE A 166 -20.27 -6.89 -2.96
CA ILE A 166 -19.03 -6.68 -2.19
C ILE A 166 -19.36 -6.05 -0.83
N LYS A 167 -20.20 -5.01 -0.80
CA LYS A 167 -20.64 -4.35 0.43
C LYS A 167 -21.28 -5.34 1.42
N SER A 168 -22.18 -6.19 0.93
CA SER A 168 -22.86 -7.20 1.76
C SER A 168 -21.89 -8.23 2.32
N LEU A 169 -20.88 -8.63 1.55
CA LEU A 169 -19.84 -9.55 1.99
C LEU A 169 -18.98 -8.91 3.10
N LEU A 170 -18.54 -7.68 2.90
CA LEU A 170 -17.69 -6.95 3.83
C LEU A 170 -18.44 -6.65 5.15
N LEU A 171 -19.72 -6.27 5.09
CA LEU A 171 -20.52 -6.05 6.28
C LEU A 171 -20.67 -7.33 7.10
N ARG A 172 -20.97 -8.47 6.47
CA ARG A 172 -21.06 -9.76 7.18
C ARG A 172 -19.78 -10.18 7.88
N SER A 173 -18.60 -9.81 7.33
CA SER A 173 -17.32 -10.13 7.96
C SER A 173 -17.00 -9.28 9.19
N LEU A 174 -17.56 -8.07 9.29
CA LEU A 174 -17.34 -7.16 10.42
C LEU A 174 -18.19 -7.50 11.65
N PHE A 175 -19.29 -8.25 11.48
CA PHE A 175 -20.22 -8.63 12.57
C PHE A 175 -20.06 -10.09 13.02
N ARG A 176 -18.96 -10.73 12.68
CA ARG A 176 -18.51 -12.03 13.21
C ARG A 176 -17.46 -11.83 14.29
#